data_6fa18f42a532a63de5e7181ea215c209
#
_entry.id   6fa18f42a532a63de5e7181ea215c209
#
_cell.length_a   1.000
_cell.length_b   1.000
_cell.length_c   1.000
_cell.angle_alpha   90.00
_cell.angle_beta   90.00
_cell.angle_gamma   90.00
#
_symmetry.space_group_name_H-M   'P 1'
#
loop_
_entity.id
_entity.type
_entity.pdbx_description
1 polymer ?
#
loop_
_entity_poly.entity_id
_entity_poly.type
_entity_poly.pdbx_seq_one_letter_code
_entity_poly.pdbx_strand_id
1 'polypeptide(L)'
;ADARRVCEIIGIPHYVMDFKELFREKVIDDFLANYAKGWTPNPCIACNRYVKFEGLLTRAMELGASYVATGHYARIEQDAAGRWLLKKGLDEKKDQAYALYHLNQHSLAHFLMPLGVYTKVETRAMAERLGLPVARKPDSQEICFVPRDDYKAYLKEKNPACLHPGDIVDTAGHVLGHHEGVPLYTIGQRKGLGIAHPEPLYVVDLDMAHNRIVVGGAEDVFSDGLIAGDLNWIAIDALEAPIEVTAKVRYGRREGRAHVEPLAGGKVRVHFAEPQRAVTPGQSVVFYAGD
;
A
#
# COMPACT_ATOMS: atom_id res chain seq x y z
N ALA A 1 13.21 -11.96 -18.38
CA ALA A 1 14.58 -11.86 -18.94
C ALA A 1 15.61 -11.66 -17.81
N ASP A 2 15.51 -10.62 -16.98
CA ASP A 2 16.54 -10.27 -15.97
C ASP A 2 16.77 -11.38 -14.94
N ALA A 3 15.71 -11.91 -14.33
CA ALA A 3 15.82 -12.96 -13.32
C ALA A 3 16.51 -14.22 -13.84
N ARG A 4 16.19 -14.66 -15.07
CA ARG A 4 16.86 -15.80 -15.70
C ARG A 4 18.36 -15.56 -15.83
N ARG A 5 18.74 -14.39 -16.36
CA ARG A 5 20.16 -14.03 -16.53
C ARG A 5 20.91 -13.94 -15.20
N VAL A 6 20.27 -13.41 -14.15
CA VAL A 6 20.85 -13.42 -12.80
C VAL A 6 21.08 -14.84 -12.31
N CYS A 7 20.07 -15.72 -12.42
CA CYS A 7 20.21 -17.12 -12.02
C CYS A 7 21.33 -17.85 -12.77
N GLU A 8 21.49 -17.60 -14.06
CA GLU A 8 22.58 -18.13 -14.88
C GLU A 8 23.95 -17.69 -14.34
N ILE A 9 24.10 -16.40 -13.99
CA ILE A 9 25.38 -15.86 -13.48
C ILE A 9 25.74 -16.45 -12.12
N ILE A 10 24.76 -16.61 -11.21
CA ILE A 10 25.03 -17.14 -9.86
C ILE A 10 24.92 -18.67 -9.78
N GLY A 11 24.63 -19.35 -10.90
CA GLY A 11 24.63 -20.81 -11.01
C GLY A 11 23.46 -21.50 -10.28
N ILE A 12 22.27 -20.87 -10.20
CA ILE A 12 21.09 -21.47 -9.58
C ILE A 12 19.98 -21.72 -10.61
N PRO A 13 19.09 -22.73 -10.37
CA PRO A 13 17.95 -22.99 -11.23
C PRO A 13 17.00 -21.79 -11.31
N HIS A 14 16.38 -21.60 -12.48
CA HIS A 14 15.34 -20.61 -12.69
C HIS A 14 14.02 -21.27 -13.10
N TYR A 15 12.99 -21.01 -12.34
CA TYR A 15 11.64 -21.50 -12.63
C TYR A 15 10.70 -20.34 -12.90
N VAL A 16 9.68 -20.57 -13.75
CA VAL A 16 8.61 -19.62 -14.01
C VAL A 16 7.32 -20.22 -13.49
N MET A 17 6.67 -19.52 -12.60
CA MET A 17 5.35 -19.86 -12.07
C MET A 17 4.31 -18.92 -12.66
N ASP A 18 3.16 -19.45 -13.07
CA ASP A 18 2.07 -18.64 -13.61
C ASP A 18 1.07 -18.31 -12.51
N PHE A 19 0.97 -17.03 -12.18
CA PHE A 19 0.01 -16.47 -11.24
C PHE A 19 -0.96 -15.47 -11.90
N LYS A 20 -1.10 -15.50 -13.25
CA LYS A 20 -1.88 -14.51 -13.99
C LYS A 20 -3.32 -14.40 -13.51
N GLU A 21 -4.00 -15.56 -13.36
CA GLU A 21 -5.40 -15.58 -12.92
C GLU A 21 -5.55 -15.07 -11.48
N LEU A 22 -4.69 -15.54 -10.58
CA LEU A 22 -4.68 -15.06 -9.19
C LEU A 22 -4.40 -13.55 -9.12
N PHE A 23 -3.45 -13.08 -9.92
CA PHE A 23 -3.11 -11.65 -10.00
C PHE A 23 -4.26 -10.83 -10.57
N ARG A 24 -4.93 -11.31 -11.61
CA ARG A 24 -6.11 -10.66 -12.18
C ARG A 24 -7.21 -10.53 -11.12
N GLU A 25 -7.60 -11.65 -10.52
CA GLU A 25 -8.71 -11.70 -9.56
C GLU A 25 -8.43 -10.87 -8.29
N LYS A 26 -7.25 -11.08 -7.66
CA LYS A 26 -6.96 -10.50 -6.35
C LYS A 26 -6.31 -9.11 -6.39
N VAL A 27 -5.78 -8.69 -7.54
CA VAL A 27 -5.08 -7.41 -7.65
C VAL A 27 -5.78 -6.47 -8.62
N ILE A 28 -6.04 -6.91 -9.86
CA ILE A 28 -6.62 -6.03 -10.88
C ILE A 28 -8.10 -5.81 -10.62
N ASP A 29 -8.87 -6.86 -10.42
CA ASP A 29 -10.31 -6.78 -10.23
C ASP A 29 -10.63 -6.05 -8.90
N ASP A 30 -9.85 -6.32 -7.84
CA ASP A 30 -9.94 -5.58 -6.57
C ASP A 30 -9.63 -4.07 -6.75
N PHE A 31 -8.57 -3.76 -7.50
CA PHE A 31 -8.21 -2.38 -7.82
C PHE A 31 -9.35 -1.63 -8.52
N LEU A 32 -9.95 -2.23 -9.54
CA LEU A 32 -11.07 -1.66 -10.28
C LEU A 32 -12.32 -1.51 -9.39
N ALA A 33 -12.63 -2.51 -8.58
CA ALA A 33 -13.77 -2.52 -7.68
C ALA A 33 -13.65 -1.45 -6.58
N ASN A 34 -12.46 -1.25 -6.02
CA ASN A 34 -12.24 -0.20 -5.02
C ASN A 34 -12.38 1.21 -5.61
N TYR A 35 -11.80 1.47 -6.78
CA TYR A 35 -12.01 2.76 -7.45
C TYR A 35 -13.47 3.02 -7.78
N ALA A 36 -14.21 2.01 -8.22
CA ALA A 36 -15.66 2.13 -8.47
C ALA A 36 -16.47 2.51 -7.22
N LYS A 37 -15.96 2.26 -6.02
CA LYS A 37 -16.54 2.68 -4.73
C LYS A 37 -16.05 4.06 -4.27
N GLY A 38 -15.22 4.77 -5.05
CA GLY A 38 -14.58 6.02 -4.64
C GLY A 38 -13.41 5.82 -3.67
N TRP A 39 -12.91 4.60 -3.51
CA TRP A 39 -11.74 4.29 -2.69
C TRP A 39 -10.45 4.38 -3.50
N THR A 40 -9.35 4.65 -2.83
CA THR A 40 -8.02 4.68 -3.47
C THR A 40 -7.20 3.49 -2.98
N PRO A 41 -7.22 2.34 -3.68
CA PRO A 41 -6.50 1.14 -3.25
C PRO A 41 -4.99 1.27 -3.42
N ASN A 42 -4.24 0.43 -2.69
CA ASN A 42 -2.83 0.18 -2.95
C ASN A 42 -2.64 -1.25 -3.50
N PRO A 43 -2.58 -1.43 -4.82
CA PRO A 43 -2.52 -2.76 -5.42
C PRO A 43 -1.24 -3.53 -5.08
N CYS A 44 -0.16 -2.85 -4.67
CA CYS A 44 1.06 -3.51 -4.22
C CYS A 44 0.85 -4.29 -2.92
N ILE A 45 -0.02 -3.81 -2.03
CA ILE A 45 -0.40 -4.54 -0.80
C ILE A 45 -1.18 -5.81 -1.16
N ALA A 46 -2.18 -5.72 -2.02
CA ALA A 46 -2.93 -6.88 -2.50
C ALA A 46 -2.01 -7.89 -3.21
N CYS A 47 -1.11 -7.43 -4.07
CA CYS A 47 -0.12 -8.28 -4.74
C CYS A 47 0.82 -8.96 -3.73
N ASN A 48 1.32 -8.24 -2.74
CA ASN A 48 2.13 -8.84 -1.69
C ASN A 48 1.31 -9.92 -0.96
N ARG A 49 0.12 -9.58 -0.43
CA ARG A 49 -0.73 -10.51 0.31
C ARG A 49 -1.00 -11.79 -0.47
N TYR A 50 -1.70 -11.68 -1.57
CA TYR A 50 -2.30 -12.83 -2.24
C TYR A 50 -1.35 -13.56 -3.19
N VAL A 51 -0.47 -12.85 -3.87
CA VAL A 51 0.39 -13.47 -4.90
C VAL A 51 1.75 -13.86 -4.34
N LYS A 52 2.46 -12.90 -3.71
CA LYS A 52 3.84 -13.14 -3.28
C LYS A 52 3.93 -13.90 -1.97
N PHE A 53 3.05 -13.64 -0.99
CA PHE A 53 3.16 -14.22 0.34
C PHE A 53 2.19 -15.38 0.59
N GLU A 54 1.02 -15.40 -0.03
CA GLU A 54 0.13 -16.55 0.06
C GLU A 54 0.37 -17.54 -1.11
N GLY A 55 0.17 -17.11 -2.35
CA GLY A 55 0.25 -17.98 -3.51
C GLY A 55 1.65 -18.58 -3.73
N LEU A 56 2.70 -17.75 -3.66
CA LEU A 56 4.07 -18.25 -3.84
C LEU A 56 4.50 -19.13 -2.69
N LEU A 57 4.15 -18.82 -1.42
CA LEU A 57 4.48 -19.66 -0.28
C LEU A 57 3.82 -21.04 -0.41
N THR A 58 2.52 -21.09 -0.68
CA THR A 58 1.80 -22.36 -0.90
C THR A 58 2.50 -23.18 -1.98
N ARG A 59 2.81 -22.57 -3.11
CA ARG A 59 3.47 -23.28 -4.20
C ARG A 59 4.88 -23.74 -3.88
N ALA A 60 5.65 -22.95 -3.12
CA ALA A 60 7.00 -23.30 -2.68
C ALA A 60 6.96 -24.49 -1.73
N MET A 61 6.03 -24.50 -0.78
CA MET A 61 5.86 -25.62 0.17
C MET A 61 5.43 -26.91 -0.54
N GLU A 62 4.54 -26.85 -1.51
CA GLU A 62 4.17 -27.99 -2.36
C GLU A 62 5.37 -28.59 -3.11
N LEU A 63 6.36 -27.78 -3.44
CA LEU A 63 7.62 -28.18 -4.07
C LEU A 63 8.69 -28.61 -3.07
N GLY A 64 8.36 -28.67 -1.77
CA GLY A 64 9.26 -29.12 -0.71
C GLY A 64 10.20 -28.05 -0.18
N ALA A 65 10.00 -26.76 -0.51
CA ALA A 65 10.78 -25.69 0.08
C ALA A 65 10.34 -25.41 1.52
N SER A 66 11.30 -25.24 2.43
CA SER A 66 11.01 -24.86 3.82
C SER A 66 10.82 -23.36 3.99
N TYR A 67 11.43 -22.55 3.12
CA TYR A 67 11.42 -21.08 3.20
C TYR A 67 11.28 -20.46 1.81
N VAL A 68 10.74 -19.26 1.78
CA VAL A 68 10.78 -18.35 0.62
C VAL A 68 11.58 -17.11 1.00
N ALA A 69 12.62 -16.79 0.23
CA ALA A 69 13.38 -15.55 0.42
C ALA A 69 12.91 -14.47 -0.54
N THR A 70 12.78 -13.23 -0.05
CA THR A 70 12.39 -12.07 -0.88
C THR A 70 13.36 -10.91 -0.70
N GLY A 71 13.42 -10.05 -1.71
CA GLY A 71 14.23 -8.82 -1.67
C GLY A 71 13.58 -7.65 -0.96
N HIS A 72 12.60 -7.86 -0.09
CA HIS A 72 11.98 -6.78 0.66
C HIS A 72 12.92 -6.21 1.73
N TYR A 73 12.89 -4.89 1.88
CA TYR A 73 13.60 -4.16 2.93
C TYR A 73 12.71 -4.09 4.19
N ALA A 74 12.62 -5.21 4.88
CA ALA A 74 11.98 -5.35 6.18
C ALA A 74 12.73 -6.45 6.95
N ARG A 75 12.57 -6.53 8.28
CA ARG A 75 13.19 -7.57 9.10
C ARG A 75 12.12 -8.45 9.72
N ILE A 76 12.41 -9.73 9.82
CA ILE A 76 11.59 -10.71 10.53
C ILE A 76 12.45 -11.22 11.68
N GLU A 77 11.96 -11.08 12.89
CA GLU A 77 12.63 -11.53 14.12
C GLU A 77 11.63 -12.27 15.01
N GLN A 78 12.13 -13.06 15.93
CA GLN A 78 11.29 -13.74 16.92
C GLN A 78 11.56 -13.13 18.29
N ASP A 79 10.50 -12.81 19.03
CA ASP A 79 10.64 -12.33 20.41
C ASP A 79 10.95 -13.47 21.39
N ALA A 80 11.16 -13.12 22.65
CA ALA A 80 11.49 -14.09 23.70
C ALA A 80 10.35 -15.09 23.98
N ALA A 81 9.12 -14.77 23.61
CA ALA A 81 7.95 -15.65 23.74
C ALA A 81 7.77 -16.57 22.52
N GLY A 82 8.61 -16.43 21.50
CA GLY A 82 8.53 -17.21 20.27
C GLY A 82 7.59 -16.63 19.22
N ARG A 83 7.07 -15.41 19.42
CA ARG A 83 6.20 -14.73 18.47
C ARG A 83 7.03 -14.07 17.35
N TRP A 84 6.63 -14.27 16.12
CA TRP A 84 7.25 -13.61 14.97
C TRP A 84 6.83 -12.14 14.87
N LEU A 85 7.80 -11.28 14.70
CA LEU A 85 7.65 -9.83 14.56
C LEU A 85 8.08 -9.39 13.16
N LEU A 86 7.34 -8.46 12.59
CA LEU A 86 7.74 -7.73 11.40
C LEU A 86 8.27 -6.36 11.81
N LYS A 87 9.52 -6.08 11.48
CA LYS A 87 10.22 -4.85 11.83
C LYS A 87 10.62 -4.07 10.59
N LYS A 88 10.79 -2.77 10.76
CA LYS A 88 11.29 -1.88 9.71
C LYS A 88 12.66 -2.32 9.22
N GLY A 89 12.93 -2.13 7.94
CA GLY A 89 14.27 -2.27 7.38
C GLY A 89 15.23 -1.21 7.91
N LEU A 90 16.53 -1.50 7.96
CA LEU A 90 17.54 -0.54 8.44
C LEU A 90 17.67 0.68 7.52
N ASP A 91 17.36 0.55 6.24
CA ASP A 91 17.28 1.69 5.32
C ASP A 91 15.90 2.35 5.42
N GLU A 92 15.78 3.39 6.23
CA GLU A 92 14.51 4.12 6.44
C GLU A 92 13.88 4.61 5.13
N LYS A 93 14.71 4.94 4.11
CA LYS A 93 14.24 5.43 2.80
C LYS A 93 13.70 4.30 1.92
N LYS A 94 14.03 3.07 2.23
CA LYS A 94 13.65 1.87 1.48
C LYS A 94 12.81 0.90 2.29
N ASP A 95 12.52 1.23 3.55
CA ASP A 95 11.65 0.41 4.40
C ASP A 95 10.32 0.07 3.71
N GLN A 96 9.99 -1.22 3.73
CA GLN A 96 8.80 -1.77 3.08
C GLN A 96 7.85 -2.46 4.09
N ALA A 97 8.10 -2.33 5.39
CA ALA A 97 7.25 -2.94 6.42
C ALA A 97 5.78 -2.50 6.28
N TYR A 98 5.53 -1.23 5.90
CA TYR A 98 4.18 -0.75 5.59
C TYR A 98 3.42 -1.64 4.59
N ALA A 99 4.07 -2.12 3.54
CA ALA A 99 3.41 -2.91 2.50
C ALA A 99 3.29 -4.40 2.86
N LEU A 100 3.74 -4.79 4.05
CA LEU A 100 3.82 -6.17 4.53
C LEU A 100 3.00 -6.44 5.80
N TYR A 101 2.26 -5.45 6.29
CA TYR A 101 1.48 -5.54 7.53
C TYR A 101 0.48 -6.69 7.55
N HIS A 102 0.08 -7.21 6.39
CA HIS A 102 -0.87 -8.31 6.23
C HIS A 102 -0.29 -9.70 6.52
N LEU A 103 1.03 -9.80 6.76
CA LEU A 103 1.67 -11.08 7.07
C LEU A 103 1.20 -11.60 8.43
N ASN A 104 0.87 -12.88 8.48
CA ASN A 104 0.50 -13.57 9.71
C ASN A 104 1.68 -14.38 10.27
N GLN A 105 1.52 -14.98 11.45
CA GLN A 105 2.55 -15.76 12.12
C GLN A 105 3.07 -16.92 11.27
N HIS A 106 2.18 -17.61 10.52
CA HIS A 106 2.57 -18.69 9.63
C HIS A 106 3.46 -18.16 8.50
N SER A 107 3.06 -17.08 7.83
CA SER A 107 3.86 -16.49 6.76
C SER A 107 5.21 -16.01 7.28
N LEU A 108 5.21 -15.28 8.39
CA LEU A 108 6.46 -14.77 8.99
C LEU A 108 7.44 -15.87 9.35
N ALA A 109 6.96 -17.04 9.80
CA ALA A 109 7.80 -18.21 10.13
C ALA A 109 8.50 -18.81 8.88
N HIS A 110 7.98 -18.60 7.68
CA HIS A 110 8.47 -19.23 6.45
C HIS A 110 9.07 -18.24 5.44
N PHE A 111 9.12 -16.94 5.76
CA PHE A 111 9.76 -15.96 4.91
C PHE A 111 11.10 -15.46 5.45
N LEU A 112 12.05 -15.26 4.54
CA LEU A 112 13.33 -14.64 4.81
C LEU A 112 13.43 -13.33 4.03
N MET A 113 13.86 -12.27 4.71
CA MET A 113 14.07 -10.94 4.13
C MET A 113 15.52 -10.48 4.33
N PRO A 114 16.49 -11.10 3.66
CA PRO A 114 17.92 -10.86 3.91
C PRO A 114 18.36 -9.43 3.63
N LEU A 115 17.61 -8.67 2.82
CA LEU A 115 17.95 -7.28 2.52
C LEU A 115 17.50 -6.27 3.59
N GLY A 116 16.72 -6.70 4.56
CA GLY A 116 16.24 -5.84 5.65
C GLY A 116 17.34 -5.27 6.56
N VAL A 117 18.51 -5.89 6.58
CA VAL A 117 19.68 -5.48 7.37
C VAL A 117 20.73 -4.70 6.56
N TYR A 118 20.44 -4.35 5.33
CA TYR A 118 21.33 -3.60 4.45
C TYR A 118 20.66 -2.34 3.91
N THR A 119 21.49 -1.33 3.63
CA THR A 119 21.04 -0.17 2.87
C THR A 119 20.97 -0.51 1.37
N LYS A 120 20.23 0.27 0.61
CA LYS A 120 20.17 0.13 -0.85
C LYS A 120 21.53 0.32 -1.52
N VAL A 121 22.39 1.17 -0.95
CA VAL A 121 23.74 1.41 -1.43
C VAL A 121 24.59 0.16 -1.28
N GLU A 122 24.55 -0.48 -0.12
CA GLU A 122 25.27 -1.73 0.14
C GLU A 122 24.76 -2.86 -0.74
N THR A 123 23.44 -3.00 -0.91
CA THR A 123 22.86 -4.02 -1.80
C THR A 123 23.31 -3.84 -3.25
N ARG A 124 23.36 -2.59 -3.76
CA ARG A 124 23.89 -2.31 -5.10
C ARG A 124 25.37 -2.64 -5.22
N ALA A 125 26.16 -2.28 -4.23
CA ALA A 125 27.59 -2.62 -4.19
C ALA A 125 27.82 -4.14 -4.19
N MET A 126 27.00 -4.91 -3.46
CA MET A 126 27.03 -6.38 -3.50
C MET A 126 26.69 -6.91 -4.89
N ALA A 127 25.63 -6.39 -5.52
CA ALA A 127 25.23 -6.79 -6.86
C ALA A 127 26.31 -6.46 -7.93
N GLU A 128 26.99 -5.33 -7.80
CA GLU A 128 28.13 -4.96 -8.67
C GLU A 128 29.31 -5.90 -8.49
N ARG A 129 29.69 -6.24 -7.24
CA ARG A 129 30.78 -7.22 -6.97
C ARG A 129 30.47 -8.60 -7.54
N LEU A 130 29.21 -8.99 -7.58
CA LEU A 130 28.75 -10.26 -8.18
C LEU A 130 28.60 -10.17 -9.72
N GLY A 131 28.88 -9.01 -10.32
CA GLY A 131 28.75 -8.82 -11.76
C GLY A 131 27.32 -8.88 -12.28
N LEU A 132 26.32 -8.59 -11.42
CA LEU A 132 24.91 -8.69 -11.81
C LEU A 132 24.50 -7.52 -12.71
N PRO A 133 23.88 -7.78 -13.87
CA PRO A 133 23.53 -6.74 -14.84
C PRO A 133 22.44 -5.79 -14.35
N VAL A 134 21.73 -6.17 -13.27
CA VAL A 134 20.65 -5.39 -12.65
C VAL A 134 21.12 -4.45 -11.55
N ALA A 135 22.41 -4.44 -11.20
CA ALA A 135 22.97 -3.68 -10.09
C ALA A 135 22.62 -2.18 -10.14
N ARG A 136 22.63 -1.59 -11.35
CA ARG A 136 22.32 -0.16 -11.59
C ARG A 136 20.90 0.12 -12.07
N LYS A 137 20.06 -0.92 -12.16
CA LYS A 137 18.67 -0.75 -12.60
C LYS A 137 17.91 0.13 -11.60
N PRO A 138 17.17 1.17 -12.06
CA PRO A 138 16.34 1.98 -11.19
C PRO A 138 15.19 1.13 -10.62
N ASP A 139 14.73 1.50 -9.41
CA ASP A 139 13.56 0.88 -8.83
C ASP A 139 12.30 1.29 -9.59
N SER A 140 11.37 0.35 -9.77
CA SER A 140 10.05 0.67 -10.32
C SER A 140 9.28 1.53 -9.32
N GLN A 141 8.74 2.65 -9.77
CA GLN A 141 7.95 3.58 -8.96
C GLN A 141 6.45 3.50 -9.30
N GLU A 142 6.10 2.83 -10.40
CA GLU A 142 4.79 2.81 -11.01
C GLU A 142 4.02 1.52 -10.66
N ILE A 143 2.70 1.57 -10.81
CA ILE A 143 1.83 0.39 -10.72
C ILE A 143 2.12 -0.50 -11.93
N CYS A 144 2.67 -1.68 -11.71
CA CYS A 144 3.26 -2.54 -12.74
C CYS A 144 2.31 -2.98 -13.88
N PHE A 145 1.00 -2.92 -13.68
CA PHE A 145 -0.02 -3.28 -14.68
C PHE A 145 -0.77 -2.08 -15.26
N VAL A 146 -0.47 -0.85 -14.81
CA VAL A 146 -1.04 0.39 -15.33
C VAL A 146 -0.05 1.00 -16.33
N PRO A 147 -0.38 1.02 -17.64
CA PRO A 147 0.52 1.58 -18.63
C PRO A 147 0.78 3.08 -18.40
N ARG A 148 2.04 3.50 -18.49
CA ARG A 148 2.47 4.90 -18.38
C ARG A 148 2.07 5.59 -17.06
N ASP A 149 1.81 4.82 -16.00
CA ASP A 149 1.33 5.29 -14.70
C ASP A 149 0.02 6.12 -14.78
N ASP A 150 -0.76 5.93 -15.86
CA ASP A 150 -2.04 6.60 -16.08
C ASP A 150 -3.20 5.71 -15.67
N TYR A 151 -3.46 5.68 -14.33
CA TYR A 151 -4.58 4.91 -13.80
C TYR A 151 -5.94 5.43 -14.28
N LYS A 152 -6.05 6.72 -14.64
CA LYS A 152 -7.31 7.30 -15.14
C LYS A 152 -7.65 6.74 -16.52
N ALA A 153 -6.68 6.72 -17.43
CA ALA A 153 -6.84 6.08 -18.72
C ALA A 153 -7.15 4.59 -18.59
N TYR A 154 -6.47 3.91 -17.64
CA TYR A 154 -6.73 2.50 -17.35
C TYR A 154 -8.16 2.25 -16.85
N LEU A 155 -8.67 3.08 -15.92
CA LEU A 155 -10.07 3.00 -15.46
C LEU A 155 -11.07 3.26 -16.59
N LYS A 156 -10.83 4.27 -17.42
CA LYS A 156 -11.67 4.60 -18.59
C LYS A 156 -11.75 3.43 -19.58
N GLU A 157 -10.65 2.70 -19.76
CA GLU A 157 -10.60 1.53 -20.65
C GLU A 157 -11.26 0.29 -20.03
N LYS A 158 -10.93 -0.03 -18.77
CA LYS A 158 -11.29 -1.31 -18.14
C LYS A 158 -12.64 -1.31 -17.42
N ASN A 159 -13.06 -0.17 -16.91
CA ASN A 159 -14.33 -0.05 -16.19
C ASN A 159 -15.04 1.29 -16.47
N PRO A 160 -15.37 1.60 -17.74
CA PRO A 160 -16.06 2.86 -18.08
C PRO A 160 -17.42 3.00 -17.41
N ALA A 161 -18.05 1.89 -17.05
CA ALA A 161 -19.38 1.87 -16.42
C ALA A 161 -19.41 2.50 -15.02
N CYS A 162 -18.28 2.66 -14.35
CA CYS A 162 -18.23 3.33 -13.04
C CYS A 162 -18.05 4.86 -13.15
N LEU A 163 -17.91 5.39 -14.37
CA LEU A 163 -17.63 6.80 -14.61
C LEU A 163 -18.91 7.54 -15.01
N HIS A 164 -19.42 8.33 -14.10
CA HIS A 164 -20.59 9.16 -14.31
C HIS A 164 -20.22 10.64 -14.13
N PRO A 165 -20.46 11.51 -15.12
CA PRO A 165 -20.26 12.95 -14.96
C PRO A 165 -21.08 13.50 -13.79
N GLY A 166 -20.53 14.48 -13.08
CA GLY A 166 -21.17 15.11 -11.93
C GLY A 166 -20.51 16.44 -11.58
N ASP A 167 -20.88 16.98 -10.42
CA ASP A 167 -20.46 18.31 -10.00
C ASP A 167 -19.22 18.27 -9.10
N ILE A 168 -18.36 19.27 -9.26
CA ILE A 168 -17.34 19.63 -8.29
C ILE A 168 -17.88 20.81 -7.49
N VAL A 169 -18.01 20.61 -6.17
CA VAL A 169 -18.60 21.60 -5.25
C VAL A 169 -17.57 22.04 -4.21
N ASP A 170 -17.74 23.24 -3.66
CA ASP A 170 -17.00 23.66 -2.46
C ASP A 170 -17.58 23.01 -1.18
N THR A 171 -16.96 23.28 -0.03
CA THR A 171 -17.41 22.79 1.28
C THR A 171 -18.79 23.33 1.71
N ALA A 172 -19.27 24.42 1.08
CA ALA A 172 -20.61 24.98 1.29
C ALA A 172 -21.66 24.42 0.31
N GLY A 173 -21.24 23.61 -0.67
CA GLY A 173 -22.09 23.00 -1.67
C GLY A 173 -22.31 23.82 -2.94
N HIS A 174 -21.60 24.93 -3.15
CA HIS A 174 -21.67 25.70 -4.39
C HIS A 174 -20.91 24.97 -5.51
N VAL A 175 -21.54 24.89 -6.67
CA VAL A 175 -20.92 24.25 -7.86
C VAL A 175 -19.82 25.14 -8.43
N LEU A 176 -18.60 24.59 -8.50
CA LEU A 176 -17.42 25.24 -9.05
C LEU A 176 -17.02 24.70 -10.43
N GLY A 177 -17.50 23.53 -10.81
CA GLY A 177 -17.16 22.87 -12.06
C GLY A 177 -17.79 21.50 -12.19
N HIS A 178 -17.31 20.72 -13.16
CA HIS A 178 -17.82 19.38 -13.43
C HIS A 178 -16.68 18.38 -13.55
N HIS A 179 -16.97 17.09 -13.26
CA HIS A 179 -16.04 15.99 -13.41
C HIS A 179 -16.60 14.90 -14.33
N GLU A 180 -15.72 14.06 -14.87
CA GLU A 180 -16.09 12.94 -15.74
C GLU A 180 -16.43 11.66 -15.00
N GLY A 181 -16.15 11.59 -13.69
CA GLY A 181 -16.41 10.46 -12.82
C GLY A 181 -15.62 10.58 -11.52
N VAL A 182 -16.27 10.37 -10.37
CA VAL A 182 -15.64 10.42 -9.03
C VAL A 182 -14.41 9.52 -8.92
N PRO A 183 -14.39 8.28 -9.49
CA PRO A 183 -13.22 7.39 -9.43
C PRO A 183 -11.92 7.93 -10.04
N LEU A 184 -12.00 9.00 -10.83
CA LEU A 184 -10.83 9.64 -11.43
C LEU A 184 -10.12 10.63 -10.49
N TYR A 185 -10.59 10.74 -9.24
CA TYR A 185 -10.07 11.69 -8.26
C TYR A 185 -9.68 10.99 -6.98
N THR A 186 -8.80 11.64 -6.21
CA THR A 186 -8.29 11.10 -4.94
C THR A 186 -8.25 12.22 -3.91
N ILE A 187 -8.59 11.93 -2.66
CA ILE A 187 -8.49 12.88 -1.54
C ILE A 187 -7.07 13.44 -1.43
N GLY A 188 -6.96 14.76 -1.31
CA GLY A 188 -5.70 15.51 -1.31
C GLY A 188 -5.18 15.87 -2.70
N GLN A 189 -5.85 15.48 -3.78
CA GLN A 189 -5.47 15.88 -5.15
C GLN A 189 -5.66 17.38 -5.35
N ARG A 190 -4.62 18.03 -5.89
CA ARG A 190 -4.62 19.47 -6.24
C ARG A 190 -4.69 19.70 -7.76
N LYS A 191 -3.95 18.91 -8.53
CA LYS A 191 -3.82 19.10 -9.98
C LYS A 191 -4.92 18.38 -10.74
N GLY A 192 -5.30 18.95 -11.90
CA GLY A 192 -6.26 18.31 -12.80
C GLY A 192 -7.72 18.36 -12.33
N LEU A 193 -8.08 19.40 -11.55
CA LEU A 193 -9.48 19.67 -11.17
C LEU A 193 -10.24 20.42 -12.26
N GLY A 194 -9.54 21.16 -13.14
CA GLY A 194 -10.17 21.95 -14.20
C GLY A 194 -10.94 23.18 -13.72
N ILE A 195 -10.68 23.63 -12.48
CA ILE A 195 -11.35 24.78 -11.85
C ILE A 195 -10.37 25.96 -11.82
N ALA A 196 -10.83 27.12 -12.28
CA ALA A 196 -10.13 28.39 -12.09
C ALA A 196 -10.57 28.98 -10.74
N HIS A 197 -9.63 29.08 -9.79
CA HIS A 197 -9.87 29.65 -8.47
C HIS A 197 -8.66 30.43 -8.00
N PRO A 198 -8.83 31.57 -7.27
CA PRO A 198 -7.73 32.40 -6.78
C PRO A 198 -6.75 31.67 -5.88
N GLU A 199 -7.27 30.77 -5.04
CA GLU A 199 -6.48 29.95 -4.11
C GLU A 199 -6.42 28.48 -4.58
N PRO A 200 -5.35 27.75 -4.21
CA PRO A 200 -5.25 26.33 -4.51
C PRO A 200 -6.38 25.53 -3.86
N LEU A 201 -7.13 24.79 -4.66
CA LEU A 201 -8.15 23.86 -4.18
C LEU A 201 -7.61 22.42 -4.16
N TYR A 202 -8.13 21.65 -3.21
CA TYR A 202 -7.80 20.24 -3.01
C TYR A 202 -9.09 19.42 -2.90
N VAL A 203 -9.08 18.19 -3.38
CA VAL A 203 -10.16 17.25 -3.10
C VAL A 203 -10.15 16.91 -1.61
N VAL A 204 -11.25 17.19 -0.93
CA VAL A 204 -11.43 16.93 0.50
C VAL A 204 -12.36 15.74 0.75
N ASP A 205 -13.32 15.50 -0.14
CA ASP A 205 -14.21 14.34 -0.05
C ASP A 205 -14.66 13.85 -1.43
N LEU A 206 -15.03 12.58 -1.52
CA LEU A 206 -15.60 11.91 -2.68
C LEU A 206 -17.00 11.42 -2.31
N ASP A 207 -18.02 12.27 -2.53
CA ASP A 207 -19.42 11.96 -2.22
C ASP A 207 -20.01 11.05 -3.32
N MET A 208 -19.82 9.75 -3.13
CA MET A 208 -20.35 8.75 -4.05
C MET A 208 -21.87 8.69 -4.10
N ALA A 209 -22.55 9.05 -2.99
CA ALA A 209 -24.01 8.99 -2.89
C ALA A 209 -24.68 10.03 -3.80
N HIS A 210 -24.07 11.22 -3.91
CA HIS A 210 -24.59 12.31 -4.74
C HIS A 210 -23.78 12.52 -6.02
N ASN A 211 -22.82 11.65 -6.32
CA ASN A 211 -21.90 11.74 -7.45
C ASN A 211 -21.21 13.11 -7.54
N ARG A 212 -20.59 13.53 -6.43
CA ARG A 212 -19.94 14.84 -6.28
C ARG A 212 -18.49 14.70 -5.81
N ILE A 213 -17.68 15.66 -6.20
CA ILE A 213 -16.35 15.87 -5.64
C ILE A 213 -16.40 17.15 -4.80
N VAL A 214 -16.07 17.03 -3.52
CA VAL A 214 -15.97 18.18 -2.64
C VAL A 214 -14.53 18.68 -2.65
N VAL A 215 -14.36 19.97 -2.90
CA VAL A 215 -13.04 20.63 -2.87
C VAL A 215 -13.00 21.70 -1.79
N GLY A 216 -11.81 21.92 -1.23
CA GLY A 216 -11.60 22.91 -0.17
C GLY A 216 -10.17 23.43 -0.16
N GLY A 217 -9.83 24.22 0.83
CA GLY A 217 -8.49 24.77 1.06
C GLY A 217 -7.47 23.73 1.53
N ALA A 218 -6.27 24.20 1.82
CA ALA A 218 -5.17 23.31 2.25
C ALA A 218 -5.42 22.70 3.64
N GLU A 219 -6.17 23.37 4.49
CA GLU A 219 -6.48 22.91 5.86
C GLU A 219 -7.61 21.88 5.89
N ASP A 220 -8.52 21.94 4.92
CA ASP A 220 -9.67 21.04 4.86
C ASP A 220 -9.31 19.58 4.54
N VAL A 221 -8.06 19.31 4.12
CA VAL A 221 -7.59 17.96 3.82
C VAL A 221 -6.98 17.23 5.03
N PHE A 222 -6.98 17.85 6.19
CA PHE A 222 -6.46 17.24 7.41
C PHE A 222 -7.57 16.53 8.20
N SER A 223 -7.22 15.46 8.87
CA SER A 223 -8.11 14.67 9.72
C SER A 223 -7.45 14.33 11.05
N ASP A 224 -8.19 14.50 12.15
CA ASP A 224 -7.75 14.18 13.50
C ASP A 224 -7.79 12.67 13.80
N GLY A 225 -8.45 11.87 12.95
CA GLY A 225 -8.58 10.44 13.16
C GLY A 225 -9.22 9.70 12.01
N LEU A 226 -9.39 8.40 12.21
CA LEU A 226 -10.06 7.50 11.28
C LEU A 226 -10.65 6.29 12.01
N ILE A 227 -11.48 5.52 11.28
CA ILE A 227 -11.89 4.18 11.69
C ILE A 227 -11.26 3.18 10.71
N ALA A 228 -10.59 2.16 11.26
CA ALA A 228 -10.02 1.06 10.47
C ALA A 228 -10.72 -0.27 10.80
N GLY A 229 -10.82 -1.12 9.79
CA GLY A 229 -11.29 -2.50 9.89
C GLY A 229 -10.35 -3.43 9.12
N ASP A 230 -10.70 -4.71 9.01
CA ASP A 230 -9.85 -5.75 8.40
C ASP A 230 -8.44 -5.76 9.02
N LEU A 231 -8.42 -5.86 10.36
CA LEU A 231 -7.20 -5.72 11.15
C LEU A 231 -6.36 -7.00 11.12
N ASN A 232 -5.04 -6.82 11.01
CA ASN A 232 -4.07 -7.89 11.19
C ASN A 232 -3.06 -7.50 12.27
N TRP A 233 -3.11 -8.19 13.42
CA TRP A 233 -2.21 -7.95 14.52
C TRP A 233 -1.01 -8.90 14.44
N ILE A 234 0.20 -8.34 14.28
CA ILE A 234 1.45 -9.13 14.22
C ILE A 234 2.08 -9.27 15.59
N ALA A 235 2.30 -8.16 16.28
CA ALA A 235 3.03 -8.12 17.56
C ALA A 235 2.18 -8.52 18.78
N ILE A 236 0.85 -8.52 18.65
CA ILE A 236 -0.12 -8.92 19.68
C ILE A 236 -1.16 -9.87 19.10
N ASP A 237 -1.91 -10.59 19.91
CA ASP A 237 -2.98 -11.48 19.44
C ASP A 237 -4.25 -10.67 19.08
N ALA A 238 -4.59 -9.71 19.93
CA ALA A 238 -5.74 -8.83 19.75
C ALA A 238 -5.49 -7.51 20.49
N LEU A 239 -6.25 -6.49 20.12
CA LEU A 239 -6.31 -5.23 20.86
C LEU A 239 -7.48 -5.30 21.87
N GLU A 240 -7.17 -5.54 23.14
CA GLU A 240 -8.17 -5.64 24.22
C GLU A 240 -8.40 -4.32 24.94
N ALA A 241 -7.43 -3.43 24.93
CA ALA A 241 -7.46 -2.11 25.56
C ALA A 241 -6.81 -1.06 24.65
N PRO A 242 -7.10 0.23 24.86
CA PRO A 242 -6.45 1.30 24.09
C PRO A 242 -4.92 1.28 24.22
N ILE A 243 -4.22 1.63 23.12
CA ILE A 243 -2.76 1.69 23.08
C ILE A 243 -2.26 2.98 22.42
N GLU A 244 -1.06 3.40 22.83
CA GLU A 244 -0.29 4.46 22.17
C GLU A 244 0.70 3.84 21.19
N VAL A 245 0.68 4.35 19.95
CA VAL A 245 1.51 3.85 18.84
C VAL A 245 1.97 5.01 17.96
N THR A 246 2.84 4.71 17.00
CA THR A 246 2.92 5.55 15.80
C THR A 246 2.13 4.91 14.68
N ALA A 247 1.48 5.72 13.85
CA ALA A 247 0.63 5.25 12.77
C ALA A 247 1.01 5.91 11.45
N LYS A 248 1.02 5.12 10.38
CA LYS A 248 1.33 5.55 9.02
C LYS A 248 0.13 5.31 8.13
N VAL A 249 -0.48 6.38 7.63
CA VAL A 249 -1.72 6.34 6.83
C VAL A 249 -1.50 6.18 5.33
N ARG A 250 -0.24 6.21 4.88
CA ARG A 250 0.13 6.07 3.47
C ARG A 250 1.61 5.72 3.33
N TYR A 251 1.98 4.92 2.35
CA TYR A 251 3.36 4.45 2.15
C TYR A 251 4.41 5.58 2.14
N GLY A 252 4.19 6.66 1.43
CA GLY A 252 5.14 7.77 1.29
C GLY A 252 5.08 8.84 2.39
N ARG A 253 4.34 8.61 3.49
CA ARG A 253 4.18 9.58 4.58
C ARG A 253 5.02 9.20 5.80
N ARG A 254 5.32 10.21 6.65
CA ARG A 254 5.89 9.99 7.97
C ARG A 254 4.83 9.42 8.92
N GLU A 255 5.28 8.72 9.92
CA GLU A 255 4.44 8.27 11.03
C GLU A 255 4.06 9.42 11.93
N GLY A 256 2.81 9.43 12.39
CA GLY A 256 2.31 10.32 13.43
C GLY A 256 2.00 9.54 14.71
N ARG A 257 2.15 10.15 15.88
CA ARG A 257 1.68 9.56 17.14
C ARG A 257 0.17 9.41 17.11
N ALA A 258 -0.33 8.28 17.59
CA ALA A 258 -1.76 7.97 17.58
C ALA A 258 -2.16 7.14 18.78
N HIS A 259 -3.37 7.39 19.24
CA HIS A 259 -4.10 6.59 20.21
C HIS A 259 -5.08 5.67 19.47
N VAL A 260 -5.03 4.40 19.73
CA VAL A 260 -5.86 3.39 19.05
C VAL A 260 -6.77 2.70 20.06
N GLU A 261 -8.07 2.78 19.84
CA GLU A 261 -9.12 2.19 20.69
C GLU A 261 -9.85 1.07 19.98
N PRO A 262 -10.12 -0.08 20.65
CA PRO A 262 -10.95 -1.11 20.08
C PRO A 262 -12.42 -0.64 19.95
N LEU A 263 -13.06 -1.01 18.86
CA LEU A 263 -14.48 -0.80 18.61
C LEU A 263 -15.20 -2.13 18.39
N ALA A 264 -16.52 -2.11 18.55
CA ALA A 264 -17.35 -3.25 18.19
C ALA A 264 -17.19 -3.66 16.71
N GLY A 265 -17.36 -4.94 16.43
CA GLY A 265 -17.27 -5.48 15.07
C GLY A 265 -15.85 -5.60 14.51
N GLY A 266 -14.85 -5.76 15.37
CA GLY A 266 -13.45 -5.97 14.95
C GLY A 266 -12.83 -4.75 14.27
N LYS A 267 -13.27 -3.56 14.63
CA LYS A 267 -12.73 -2.28 14.15
C LYS A 267 -11.93 -1.58 15.23
N VAL A 268 -11.18 -0.56 14.84
CA VAL A 268 -10.52 0.36 15.76
C VAL A 268 -10.80 1.81 15.38
N ARG A 269 -10.85 2.68 16.38
CA ARG A 269 -10.78 4.13 16.20
C ARG A 269 -9.35 4.56 16.44
N VAL A 270 -8.87 5.43 15.56
CA VAL A 270 -7.52 6.01 15.63
C VAL A 270 -7.66 7.50 15.80
N HIS A 271 -7.06 8.06 16.85
CA HIS A 271 -6.94 9.50 17.09
C HIS A 271 -5.47 9.88 16.93
N PHE A 272 -5.19 10.83 16.07
CA PHE A 272 -3.84 11.33 15.85
C PHE A 272 -3.52 12.48 16.81
N ALA A 273 -2.31 12.50 17.38
CA ALA A 273 -1.84 13.62 18.19
C ALA A 273 -1.70 14.92 17.37
N GLU A 274 -1.44 14.77 16.08
CA GLU A 274 -1.41 15.88 15.11
C GLU A 274 -2.23 15.44 13.88
N PRO A 275 -3.09 16.32 13.32
CA PRO A 275 -3.92 16.00 12.19
C PRO A 275 -3.12 15.45 11.01
N GLN A 276 -3.60 14.39 10.39
CA GLN A 276 -2.95 13.74 9.25
C GLN A 276 -3.55 14.19 7.94
N ARG A 277 -2.67 14.53 6.99
CA ARG A 277 -3.07 15.04 5.69
C ARG A 277 -3.56 13.91 4.76
N ALA A 278 -4.73 14.12 4.15
CA ALA A 278 -5.30 13.27 3.11
C ALA A 278 -5.45 11.79 3.54
N VAL A 279 -6.08 11.59 4.69
CA VAL A 279 -6.57 10.28 5.12
C VAL A 279 -7.60 9.82 4.09
N THR A 280 -7.33 8.68 3.45
CA THR A 280 -8.06 8.30 2.23
C THR A 280 -8.64 6.89 2.39
N PRO A 281 -9.96 6.70 2.23
CA PRO A 281 -10.58 5.38 2.20
C PRO A 281 -9.94 4.46 1.14
N GLY A 282 -9.74 3.19 1.49
CA GLY A 282 -9.04 2.21 0.65
C GLY A 282 -7.53 2.16 0.86
N GLN A 283 -6.94 3.14 1.58
CA GLN A 283 -5.56 3.06 2.03
C GLN A 283 -5.47 2.33 3.37
N SER A 284 -4.34 1.66 3.60
CA SER A 284 -4.07 1.02 4.89
C SER A 284 -3.55 2.04 5.91
N VAL A 285 -3.92 1.84 7.16
CA VAL A 285 -3.21 2.43 8.30
C VAL A 285 -2.39 1.32 8.96
N VAL A 286 -1.10 1.56 9.17
CA VAL A 286 -0.17 0.61 9.81
C VAL A 286 0.33 1.20 11.11
N PHE A 287 0.22 0.41 12.18
CA PHE A 287 0.61 0.78 13.53
C PHE A 287 1.98 0.23 13.87
N TYR A 288 2.81 0.99 14.57
CA TYR A 288 4.14 0.60 14.99
C TYR A 288 4.34 0.86 16.47
N ALA A 289 4.99 -0.10 17.14
CA ALA A 289 5.50 0.00 18.50
C ALA A 289 7.03 0.04 18.42
N GLY A 290 7.60 1.18 18.04
CA GLY A 290 9.02 1.35 17.74
C GLY A 290 9.40 0.97 16.29
N ASP A 291 10.38 0.08 16.14
CA ASP A 291 10.89 -0.36 14.83
C ASP A 291 10.14 -1.56 14.21
#